data_389c409ab2dbbfaf110e832bc9942651
#
_entry.id   389c409ab2dbbfaf110e832bc9942651
#
_cell.length_a   1.000
_cell.length_b   1.000
_cell.length_c   1.000
_cell.angle_alpha   90.00
_cell.angle_beta   90.00
_cell.angle_gamma   90.00
#
_symmetry.space_group_name_H-M   'P 1'
#
loop_
_entity.id
_entity.type
_entity.pdbx_description
1 polymer ?
#
loop_
_entity_poly.entity_id
_entity_poly.type
_entity_poly.pdbx_seq_one_letter_code
_entity_poly.pdbx_strand_id
1 'polypeptide(L)'
;MHKVPEFDWRTISALNSVSTLAQVGQFGIAFVVLPVWLAQQGLDATQLGLYAASLWLGQFPGLALSPLLCRRFGPRRVIVAGLLCSALAMGGMALAVWPFWLLGGALAGLGLGLRWIGLEPWLYRIAPAEARGRLVGFHETLIALAPIVAPVLANQFDLQGRAVFWIGVAFTGAALLPLMLARTAPPDPAHAPTAHSPKVARAPRWDRVFQQGVVIALAGGMMEAAVSGLFALFTQGRGMGASQTADLLAVFGLGGLLLQYAVGWLADHHGLRATALLCAGSTVLVCGALAFPLGTVGLVLAVFLLGGLITAFLTLALIASTTTRFGTMAGNVSMISMLYTLSAIAGPLLASTAMKASGGNALMGFTAGAAVLMALALWRLPSPQE
;
A
#
# COMPACT_ATOMS: atom_id res chain seq x y z
N MET A 1 23.89 -37.99 8.84
CA MET A 1 22.89 -37.63 7.83
C MET A 1 22.02 -36.51 8.41
N HIS A 2 22.33 -35.24 8.15
CA HIS A 2 21.44 -34.13 8.49
C HIS A 2 20.21 -34.26 7.59
N LYS A 3 19.02 -34.53 8.18
CA LYS A 3 17.76 -34.42 7.48
C LYS A 3 17.67 -32.98 6.95
N VAL A 4 17.67 -32.80 5.64
CA VAL A 4 17.25 -31.55 5.00
C VAL A 4 15.90 -31.22 5.61
N PRO A 5 15.70 -30.02 6.20
CA PRO A 5 14.43 -29.67 6.78
C PRO A 5 13.35 -29.79 5.70
N GLU A 6 12.39 -30.71 5.91
CA GLU A 6 11.26 -30.87 5.01
C GLU A 6 10.54 -29.52 4.87
N PHE A 7 10.40 -29.06 3.64
CA PHE A 7 9.69 -27.88 3.27
C PHE A 7 8.23 -27.98 3.74
N ASP A 8 7.81 -27.14 4.65
CA ASP A 8 6.42 -27.06 5.06
C ASP A 8 5.61 -26.24 4.04
N TRP A 9 5.46 -26.79 2.82
CA TRP A 9 4.66 -26.20 1.75
C TRP A 9 3.23 -25.90 2.18
N ARG A 10 2.70 -26.69 3.12
CA ARG A 10 1.35 -26.48 3.64
C ARG A 10 1.23 -25.18 4.41
N THR A 11 2.18 -24.88 5.31
CA THR A 11 2.17 -23.59 6.03
C THR A 11 2.48 -22.43 5.11
N ILE A 12 3.43 -22.59 4.17
CA ILE A 12 3.75 -21.55 3.18
C ILE A 12 2.51 -21.21 2.33
N SER A 13 1.85 -22.21 1.78
CA SER A 13 0.62 -22.01 0.98
C SER A 13 -0.51 -21.43 1.83
N ALA A 14 -0.67 -21.88 3.08
CA ALA A 14 -1.67 -21.35 3.98
C ALA A 14 -1.44 -19.86 4.26
N LEU A 15 -0.21 -19.43 4.60
CA LEU A 15 0.09 -18.03 4.87
C LEU A 15 -0.06 -17.15 3.62
N ASN A 16 0.35 -17.62 2.44
CA ASN A 16 0.09 -16.92 1.19
C ASN A 16 -1.40 -16.75 0.92
N SER A 17 -2.21 -17.81 1.13
CA SER A 17 -3.66 -17.74 0.98
C SER A 17 -4.30 -16.76 1.98
N VAL A 18 -3.84 -16.76 3.25
CA VAL A 18 -4.27 -15.76 4.24
C VAL A 18 -4.01 -14.35 3.73
N SER A 19 -2.80 -14.11 3.26
CA SER A 19 -2.40 -12.77 2.80
C SER A 19 -3.19 -12.34 1.58
N THR A 20 -3.33 -13.21 0.57
CA THR A 20 -4.06 -12.92 -0.67
C THR A 20 -5.53 -12.61 -0.41
N LEU A 21 -6.24 -13.48 0.33
CA LEU A 21 -7.64 -13.25 0.66
C LEU A 21 -7.83 -11.99 1.49
N ALA A 22 -7.01 -11.84 2.55
CA ALA A 22 -7.08 -10.66 3.41
C ALA A 22 -6.76 -9.37 2.64
N GLN A 23 -5.80 -9.40 1.72
CA GLN A 23 -5.43 -8.21 0.93
C GLN A 23 -6.58 -7.75 0.04
N VAL A 24 -7.33 -8.68 -0.57
CA VAL A 24 -8.54 -8.33 -1.35
C VAL A 24 -9.55 -7.62 -0.45
N GLY A 25 -9.86 -8.17 0.73
CA GLY A 25 -10.83 -7.55 1.65
C GLY A 25 -10.32 -6.27 2.29
N GLN A 26 -9.14 -6.32 2.91
CA GLN A 26 -8.61 -5.22 3.71
C GLN A 26 -8.10 -4.05 2.86
N PHE A 27 -7.33 -4.32 1.79
CA PHE A 27 -6.79 -3.26 0.94
C PHE A 27 -7.69 -3.02 -0.28
N GLY A 28 -7.95 -4.06 -1.06
CA GLY A 28 -8.72 -3.94 -2.30
C GLY A 28 -10.12 -3.35 -2.07
N ILE A 29 -10.86 -3.84 -1.09
CA ILE A 29 -12.19 -3.29 -0.79
C ILE A 29 -12.07 -1.99 0.00
N ALA A 30 -11.40 -1.96 1.16
CA ALA A 30 -11.47 -0.79 2.04
C ALA A 30 -10.73 0.44 1.50
N PHE A 31 -9.56 0.27 0.88
CA PHE A 31 -8.74 1.40 0.40
C PHE A 31 -9.04 1.78 -1.06
N VAL A 32 -9.53 0.84 -1.90
CA VAL A 32 -9.71 1.09 -3.33
C VAL A 32 -11.19 1.19 -3.72
N VAL A 33 -12.01 0.23 -3.31
CA VAL A 33 -13.43 0.17 -3.76
C VAL A 33 -14.35 1.04 -2.90
N LEU A 34 -14.20 1.03 -1.56
CA LEU A 34 -15.08 1.83 -0.69
C LEU A 34 -15.02 3.32 -0.95
N PRO A 35 -13.90 3.97 -1.31
CA PRO A 35 -13.92 5.36 -1.77
C PRO A 35 -14.83 5.60 -2.97
N VAL A 36 -14.93 4.65 -3.92
CA VAL A 36 -15.85 4.74 -5.06
C VAL A 36 -17.29 4.70 -4.58
N TRP A 37 -17.61 3.75 -3.70
CA TRP A 37 -18.95 3.63 -3.12
C TRP A 37 -19.34 4.88 -2.32
N LEU A 38 -18.44 5.41 -1.48
CA LEU A 38 -18.67 6.60 -0.67
C LEU A 38 -18.90 7.85 -1.54
N ALA A 39 -18.16 8.00 -2.64
CA ALA A 39 -18.37 9.08 -3.61
C ALA A 39 -19.77 9.02 -4.21
N GLN A 40 -20.30 7.81 -4.46
CA GLN A 40 -21.69 7.64 -4.95
C GLN A 40 -22.75 7.93 -3.89
N GLN A 41 -22.41 7.82 -2.60
CA GLN A 41 -23.31 8.27 -1.52
C GLN A 41 -23.35 9.81 -1.39
N GLY A 42 -22.68 10.54 -2.29
CA GLY A 42 -22.69 11.99 -2.32
C GLY A 42 -21.69 12.64 -1.35
N LEU A 43 -20.69 11.91 -0.85
CA LEU A 43 -19.65 12.50 -0.03
C LEU A 43 -18.80 13.46 -0.86
N ASP A 44 -18.55 14.63 -0.29
CA ASP A 44 -17.69 15.64 -0.92
C ASP A 44 -16.18 15.27 -0.83
N ALA A 45 -15.35 16.08 -1.50
CA ALA A 45 -13.91 15.85 -1.52
C ALA A 45 -13.28 15.84 -0.11
N THR A 46 -13.75 16.71 0.78
CA THR A 46 -13.25 16.78 2.17
C THR A 46 -13.59 15.50 2.94
N GLN A 47 -14.82 15.03 2.81
CA GLN A 47 -15.29 13.81 3.47
C GLN A 47 -14.57 12.57 2.97
N LEU A 48 -14.37 12.44 1.65
CA LEU A 48 -13.58 11.35 1.08
C LEU A 48 -12.11 11.43 1.50
N GLY A 49 -11.52 12.62 1.51
CA GLY A 49 -10.16 12.84 1.98
C GLY A 49 -9.96 12.42 3.43
N LEU A 50 -10.93 12.76 4.30
CA LEU A 50 -10.94 12.33 5.71
C LEU A 50 -11.07 10.80 5.83
N TYR A 51 -11.97 10.18 5.04
CA TYR A 51 -12.09 8.72 5.04
C TYR A 51 -10.79 8.04 4.59
N ALA A 52 -10.22 8.45 3.47
CA ALA A 52 -8.97 7.89 2.98
C ALA A 52 -7.83 8.08 4.00
N ALA A 53 -7.72 9.27 4.61
CA ALA A 53 -6.73 9.52 5.66
C ALA A 53 -6.96 8.64 6.90
N SER A 54 -8.22 8.34 7.27
CA SER A 54 -8.54 7.51 8.43
C SER A 54 -8.02 6.09 8.30
N LEU A 55 -8.02 5.52 7.09
CA LEU A 55 -7.46 4.21 6.79
C LEU A 55 -5.96 4.15 7.12
N TRP A 56 -5.19 5.12 6.63
CA TRP A 56 -3.75 5.22 6.87
C TRP A 56 -3.43 5.58 8.32
N LEU A 57 -4.27 6.44 8.94
CA LEU A 57 -4.16 6.79 10.36
C LEU A 57 -4.33 5.55 11.25
N GLY A 58 -5.22 4.65 10.90
CA GLY A 58 -5.39 3.38 11.60
C GLY A 58 -4.27 2.39 11.31
N GLN A 59 -3.78 2.33 10.08
CA GLN A 59 -2.69 1.43 9.69
C GLN A 59 -1.38 1.76 10.43
N PHE A 60 -1.08 3.03 10.63
CA PHE A 60 0.15 3.47 11.30
C PHE A 60 0.31 2.84 12.70
N PRO A 61 -0.62 2.97 13.68
CA PRO A 61 -0.50 2.28 14.96
C PRO A 61 -0.54 0.75 14.81
N GLY A 62 -1.25 0.21 13.82
CA GLY A 62 -1.22 -1.22 13.51
C GLY A 62 0.18 -1.73 13.21
N LEU A 63 0.92 -1.01 12.37
CA LEU A 63 2.33 -1.33 12.05
C LEU A 63 3.23 -1.13 13.28
N ALA A 64 3.07 -0.02 14.02
CA ALA A 64 3.93 0.34 15.14
C ALA A 64 3.76 -0.59 16.35
N LEU A 65 2.53 -1.00 16.67
CA LEU A 65 2.22 -1.82 17.85
C LEU A 65 2.39 -3.33 17.58
N SER A 66 2.31 -3.76 16.32
CA SER A 66 2.31 -5.18 15.96
C SER A 66 3.54 -5.95 16.47
N PRO A 67 4.78 -5.43 16.43
CA PRO A 67 5.93 -6.14 16.99
C PRO A 67 5.80 -6.40 18.49
N LEU A 68 5.29 -5.43 19.25
CA LEU A 68 5.04 -5.57 20.69
C LEU A 68 3.94 -6.59 20.97
N LEU A 69 2.84 -6.52 20.24
CA LEU A 69 1.72 -7.44 20.37
C LEU A 69 2.12 -8.87 19.96
N CYS A 70 2.91 -9.03 18.90
CA CYS A 70 3.45 -10.32 18.50
C CYS A 70 4.36 -10.93 19.58
N ARG A 71 5.17 -10.10 20.26
CA ARG A 71 5.99 -10.56 21.39
C ARG A 71 5.16 -11.00 22.59
N ARG A 72 4.05 -10.32 22.87
CA ARG A 72 3.20 -10.58 24.05
C ARG A 72 2.21 -11.73 23.83
N PHE A 73 1.58 -11.79 22.66
CA PHE A 73 0.45 -12.68 22.38
C PHE A 73 0.75 -13.73 21.30
N GLY A 74 1.86 -13.61 20.61
CA GLY A 74 2.24 -14.44 19.46
C GLY A 74 1.66 -13.95 18.13
N PRO A 75 2.39 -14.13 17.02
CA PRO A 75 2.01 -13.64 15.70
C PRO A 75 0.63 -14.14 15.22
N ARG A 76 0.31 -15.41 15.47
CA ARG A 76 -0.97 -16.00 15.06
C ARG A 76 -2.18 -15.25 15.64
N ARG A 77 -2.14 -14.92 16.94
CA ARG A 77 -3.23 -14.18 17.60
C ARG A 77 -3.34 -12.76 17.08
N VAL A 78 -2.21 -12.12 16.78
CA VAL A 78 -2.19 -10.77 16.21
C VAL A 78 -2.78 -10.76 14.80
N ILE A 79 -2.48 -11.77 13.96
CA ILE A 79 -3.09 -11.94 12.63
C ILE A 79 -4.61 -12.09 12.78
N VAL A 80 -5.08 -12.98 13.68
CA VAL A 80 -6.51 -13.18 13.92
C VAL A 80 -7.17 -11.89 14.38
N ALA A 81 -6.57 -11.18 15.34
CA ALA A 81 -7.09 -9.90 15.83
C ALA A 81 -7.18 -8.86 14.68
N GLY A 82 -6.16 -8.79 13.83
CA GLY A 82 -6.15 -7.90 12.65
C GLY A 82 -7.26 -8.23 11.65
N LEU A 83 -7.44 -9.51 11.33
CA LEU A 83 -8.51 -9.97 10.43
C LEU A 83 -9.91 -9.68 11.01
N LEU A 84 -10.13 -10.00 12.27
CA LEU A 84 -11.40 -9.73 12.95
C LEU A 84 -11.68 -8.23 13.07
N CYS A 85 -10.67 -7.43 13.42
CA CYS A 85 -10.80 -5.98 13.50
C CYS A 85 -11.27 -5.39 12.16
N SER A 86 -10.64 -5.76 11.04
CA SER A 86 -11.05 -5.26 9.72
C SER A 86 -12.41 -5.79 9.29
N ALA A 87 -12.72 -7.07 9.53
CA ALA A 87 -14.03 -7.64 9.19
C ALA A 87 -15.16 -6.97 9.96
N LEU A 88 -14.99 -6.78 11.28
CA LEU A 88 -15.97 -6.07 12.12
C LEU A 88 -16.10 -4.60 11.74
N ALA A 89 -14.99 -3.94 11.39
CA ALA A 89 -15.00 -2.56 10.90
C ALA A 89 -15.85 -2.43 9.62
N MET A 90 -15.63 -3.29 8.64
CA MET A 90 -16.41 -3.30 7.39
C MET A 90 -17.88 -3.66 7.62
N GLY A 91 -18.17 -4.67 8.45
CA GLY A 91 -19.54 -5.01 8.84
C GLY A 91 -20.23 -3.87 9.58
N GLY A 92 -19.54 -3.19 10.48
CA GLY A 92 -20.03 -1.99 11.16
C GLY A 92 -20.29 -0.83 10.20
N MET A 93 -19.39 -0.59 9.24
CA MET A 93 -19.59 0.43 8.20
C MET A 93 -20.81 0.12 7.31
N ALA A 94 -21.12 -1.14 7.06
CA ALA A 94 -22.33 -1.53 6.32
C ALA A 94 -23.63 -1.08 7.00
N LEU A 95 -23.63 -0.88 8.31
CA LEU A 95 -24.78 -0.46 9.12
C LEU A 95 -24.70 1.02 9.50
N ALA A 96 -23.53 1.63 9.40
CA ALA A 96 -23.24 2.99 9.82
C ALA A 96 -23.60 4.04 8.75
N VAL A 97 -23.49 5.29 9.17
CA VAL A 97 -23.60 6.51 8.35
C VAL A 97 -22.44 7.45 8.66
N TRP A 98 -22.24 8.47 7.85
CA TRP A 98 -21.30 9.54 8.17
C TRP A 98 -21.64 10.21 9.52
N PRO A 99 -20.67 10.50 10.43
CA PRO A 99 -19.22 10.36 10.26
C PRO A 99 -18.62 9.02 10.79
N PHE A 100 -19.44 8.05 11.18
CA PHE A 100 -18.95 6.79 11.79
C PHE A 100 -18.11 5.94 10.85
N TRP A 101 -18.20 6.17 9.53
CA TRP A 101 -17.31 5.53 8.54
C TRP A 101 -15.83 5.88 8.77
N LEU A 102 -15.50 7.02 9.39
CA LEU A 102 -14.12 7.38 9.76
C LEU A 102 -13.54 6.42 10.79
N LEU A 103 -14.33 6.07 11.81
CA LEU A 103 -13.92 5.07 12.79
C LEU A 103 -13.77 3.69 12.13
N GLY A 104 -14.70 3.32 11.26
CA GLY A 104 -14.62 2.08 10.49
C GLY A 104 -13.36 2.03 9.62
N GLY A 105 -13.02 3.12 8.91
CA GLY A 105 -11.79 3.24 8.14
C GLY A 105 -10.54 3.06 9.02
N ALA A 106 -10.46 3.76 10.15
CA ALA A 106 -9.34 3.65 11.08
C ALA A 106 -9.19 2.22 11.63
N LEU A 107 -10.28 1.56 11.99
CA LEU A 107 -10.25 0.16 12.47
C LEU A 107 -9.87 -0.82 11.36
N ALA A 108 -10.34 -0.60 10.11
CA ALA A 108 -9.95 -1.42 8.97
C ALA A 108 -8.44 -1.30 8.69
N GLY A 109 -7.91 -0.08 8.72
CA GLY A 109 -6.47 0.18 8.59
C GLY A 109 -5.64 -0.44 9.72
N LEU A 110 -6.09 -0.30 10.97
CA LEU A 110 -5.46 -0.93 12.14
C LEU A 110 -5.36 -2.45 11.93
N GLY A 111 -6.45 -3.09 11.52
CA GLY A 111 -6.47 -4.52 11.27
C GLY A 111 -5.54 -4.95 10.15
N LEU A 112 -5.44 -4.17 9.07
CA LEU A 112 -4.47 -4.41 7.99
C LEU A 112 -3.03 -4.37 8.52
N GLY A 113 -2.65 -3.34 9.29
CA GLY A 113 -1.31 -3.19 9.85
C GLY A 113 -0.94 -4.33 10.81
N LEU A 114 -1.89 -4.75 11.67
CA LEU A 114 -1.70 -5.88 12.58
C LEU A 114 -1.45 -7.19 11.83
N ARG A 115 -2.27 -7.49 10.82
CA ARG A 115 -2.12 -8.70 10.02
C ARG A 115 -0.80 -8.70 9.26
N TRP A 116 -0.45 -7.59 8.64
CA TRP A 116 0.74 -7.46 7.80
C TRP A 116 2.01 -7.84 8.57
N ILE A 117 2.31 -7.10 9.63
CA ILE A 117 3.51 -7.35 10.46
C ILE A 117 3.44 -8.68 11.23
N GLY A 118 2.25 -9.18 11.52
CA GLY A 118 2.09 -10.50 12.13
C GLY A 118 2.45 -11.66 11.18
N LEU A 119 2.17 -11.51 9.88
CA LEU A 119 2.23 -12.59 8.90
C LEU A 119 3.57 -12.65 8.14
N GLU A 120 4.03 -11.53 7.58
CA GLU A 120 5.19 -11.54 6.68
C GLU A 120 6.49 -12.05 7.33
N PRO A 121 6.86 -11.64 8.56
CA PRO A 121 8.05 -12.18 9.20
C PRO A 121 7.94 -13.69 9.45
N TRP A 122 6.73 -14.21 9.70
CA TRP A 122 6.52 -15.64 9.84
C TRP A 122 6.74 -16.36 8.50
N LEU A 123 6.11 -15.89 7.42
CA LEU A 123 6.27 -16.46 6.08
C LEU A 123 7.74 -16.45 5.62
N TYR A 124 8.42 -15.31 5.78
CA TYR A 124 9.81 -15.15 5.33
C TYR A 124 10.80 -15.99 6.16
N ARG A 125 10.49 -16.26 7.43
CA ARG A 125 11.35 -17.10 8.29
C ARG A 125 11.28 -18.58 7.95
N ILE A 126 10.09 -19.08 7.57
CA ILE A 126 9.94 -20.50 7.17
C ILE A 126 10.39 -20.75 5.72
N ALA A 127 10.64 -19.68 4.96
CA ALA A 127 11.14 -19.76 3.61
C ALA A 127 12.59 -20.28 3.61
N PRO A 128 12.90 -21.32 2.80
CA PRO A 128 14.27 -21.79 2.65
C PRO A 128 15.19 -20.72 2.11
N ALA A 129 16.44 -20.70 2.54
CA ALA A 129 17.40 -19.68 2.15
C ALA A 129 17.54 -19.57 0.62
N GLU A 130 17.58 -20.72 -0.07
CA GLU A 130 17.78 -20.84 -1.52
C GLU A 130 16.56 -20.41 -2.34
N ALA A 131 15.36 -20.42 -1.74
CA ALA A 131 14.11 -20.10 -2.40
C ALA A 131 13.44 -18.84 -1.83
N ARG A 132 14.02 -18.20 -0.81
CA ARG A 132 13.41 -17.07 -0.09
C ARG A 132 13.06 -15.92 -1.03
N GLY A 133 13.96 -15.53 -1.90
CA GLY A 133 13.71 -14.44 -2.85
C GLY A 133 12.53 -14.74 -3.80
N ARG A 134 12.46 -15.98 -4.30
CA ARG A 134 11.35 -16.40 -5.17
C ARG A 134 10.02 -16.45 -4.42
N LEU A 135 10.03 -16.92 -3.16
CA LEU A 135 8.82 -16.97 -2.34
C LEU A 135 8.32 -15.56 -1.99
N VAL A 136 9.23 -14.65 -1.64
CA VAL A 136 8.89 -13.24 -1.39
C VAL A 136 8.30 -12.62 -2.65
N GLY A 137 8.97 -12.77 -3.81
CA GLY A 137 8.45 -12.23 -5.08
C GLY A 137 7.09 -12.81 -5.46
N PHE A 138 6.86 -14.10 -5.24
CA PHE A 138 5.56 -14.73 -5.45
C PHE A 138 4.50 -14.17 -4.49
N HIS A 139 4.84 -14.00 -3.21
CA HIS A 139 3.95 -13.40 -2.22
C HIS A 139 3.55 -11.97 -2.60
N GLU A 140 4.53 -11.13 -2.95
CA GLU A 140 4.29 -9.75 -3.37
C GLU A 140 3.39 -9.68 -4.63
N THR A 141 3.61 -10.60 -5.59
CA THR A 141 2.74 -10.71 -6.76
C THR A 141 1.29 -11.03 -6.38
N LEU A 142 1.09 -11.97 -5.44
CA LEU A 142 -0.25 -12.35 -4.98
C LEU A 142 -0.98 -11.19 -4.28
N ILE A 143 -0.29 -10.43 -3.43
CA ILE A 143 -0.92 -9.29 -2.74
C ILE A 143 -1.16 -8.12 -3.69
N ALA A 144 -0.30 -7.92 -4.70
CA ALA A 144 -0.47 -6.90 -5.73
C ALA A 144 -1.68 -7.17 -6.67
N LEU A 145 -2.26 -8.37 -6.65
CA LEU A 145 -3.52 -8.66 -7.35
C LEU A 145 -4.74 -8.01 -6.68
N ALA A 146 -4.67 -7.67 -5.40
CA ALA A 146 -5.83 -7.17 -4.66
C ALA A 146 -6.46 -5.88 -5.25
N PRO A 147 -5.70 -4.83 -5.60
CA PRO A 147 -6.25 -3.62 -6.24
C PRO A 147 -6.78 -3.86 -7.66
N ILE A 148 -6.50 -5.02 -8.26
CA ILE A 148 -7.06 -5.43 -9.55
C ILE A 148 -8.34 -6.23 -9.33
N VAL A 149 -8.26 -7.27 -8.48
CA VAL A 149 -9.35 -8.22 -8.28
C VAL A 149 -10.53 -7.58 -7.54
N ALA A 150 -10.28 -6.74 -6.55
CA ALA A 150 -11.35 -6.15 -5.74
C ALA A 150 -12.30 -5.24 -6.54
N PRO A 151 -11.83 -4.30 -7.39
CA PRO A 151 -12.72 -3.51 -8.24
C PRO A 151 -13.49 -4.36 -9.25
N VAL A 152 -12.83 -5.36 -9.87
CA VAL A 152 -13.48 -6.28 -10.81
C VAL A 152 -14.60 -7.07 -10.12
N LEU A 153 -14.33 -7.63 -8.94
CA LEU A 153 -15.34 -8.34 -8.16
C LEU A 153 -16.49 -7.41 -7.74
N ALA A 154 -16.16 -6.24 -7.22
CA ALA A 154 -17.16 -5.27 -6.79
C ALA A 154 -18.07 -4.84 -7.96
N ASN A 155 -17.53 -4.74 -9.18
CA ASN A 155 -18.28 -4.38 -10.38
C ASN A 155 -19.29 -5.46 -10.81
N GLN A 156 -19.10 -6.74 -10.42
CA GLN A 156 -20.05 -7.82 -10.65
C GLN A 156 -21.24 -7.80 -9.66
N PHE A 157 -21.06 -7.17 -8.51
CA PHE A 157 -22.07 -7.00 -7.49
C PHE A 157 -22.44 -5.52 -7.43
N ASP A 158 -23.71 -5.19 -7.43
CA ASP A 158 -24.20 -3.80 -7.43
C ASP A 158 -23.39 -2.87 -6.52
N LEU A 159 -22.57 -1.99 -7.13
CA LEU A 159 -21.75 -1.00 -6.43
C LEU A 159 -22.58 0.10 -5.72
N GLN A 160 -23.87 0.19 -5.99
CA GLN A 160 -24.76 1.15 -5.31
C GLN A 160 -25.25 0.60 -3.97
N GLY A 161 -25.31 -0.72 -3.85
CA GLY A 161 -25.75 -1.41 -2.66
C GLY A 161 -24.65 -1.57 -1.60
N ARG A 162 -25.03 -2.04 -0.42
CA ARG A 162 -24.12 -2.34 0.69
C ARG A 162 -23.38 -3.68 0.53
N ALA A 163 -23.54 -4.37 -0.59
CA ALA A 163 -22.89 -5.65 -0.88
C ALA A 163 -21.37 -5.56 -0.83
N VAL A 164 -20.80 -4.41 -1.24
CA VAL A 164 -19.35 -4.16 -1.22
C VAL A 164 -18.72 -4.38 0.16
N PHE A 165 -19.39 -3.98 1.23
CA PHE A 165 -18.90 -4.20 2.60
C PHE A 165 -18.86 -5.69 2.94
N TRP A 166 -19.90 -6.42 2.56
CA TRP A 166 -20.01 -7.86 2.84
C TRP A 166 -19.01 -8.68 2.01
N ILE A 167 -18.66 -8.23 0.81
CA ILE A 167 -17.52 -8.80 0.04
C ILE A 167 -16.23 -8.65 0.85
N GLY A 168 -15.97 -7.46 1.39
CA GLY A 168 -14.83 -7.20 2.24
C GLY A 168 -14.81 -8.08 3.50
N VAL A 169 -15.96 -8.20 4.18
CA VAL A 169 -16.12 -9.09 5.35
C VAL A 169 -15.86 -10.55 4.95
N ALA A 170 -16.44 -11.01 3.83
CA ALA A 170 -16.29 -12.39 3.38
C ALA A 170 -14.84 -12.75 3.05
N PHE A 171 -14.13 -11.93 2.27
CA PHE A 171 -12.73 -12.17 1.93
C PHE A 171 -11.82 -12.10 3.16
N THR A 172 -12.01 -11.09 4.02
CA THR A 172 -11.22 -10.96 5.25
C THR A 172 -11.51 -12.08 6.25
N GLY A 173 -12.78 -12.48 6.39
CA GLY A 173 -13.19 -13.59 7.24
C GLY A 173 -12.72 -14.95 6.69
N ALA A 174 -12.82 -15.17 5.37
CA ALA A 174 -12.34 -16.39 4.72
C ALA A 174 -10.83 -16.59 4.90
N ALA A 175 -10.06 -15.52 5.08
CA ALA A 175 -8.63 -15.61 5.39
C ALA A 175 -8.31 -16.33 6.71
N LEU A 176 -9.27 -16.44 7.64
CA LEU A 176 -9.12 -17.23 8.86
C LEU A 176 -9.02 -18.74 8.59
N LEU A 177 -9.66 -19.22 7.52
CA LEU A 177 -9.69 -20.65 7.20
C LEU A 177 -8.29 -21.21 6.86
N PRO A 178 -7.53 -20.64 5.89
CA PRO A 178 -6.19 -21.13 5.62
C PRO A 178 -5.24 -20.94 6.80
N LEU A 179 -5.44 -19.93 7.66
CA LEU A 179 -4.62 -19.76 8.87
C LEU A 179 -4.72 -20.98 9.81
N MET A 180 -5.86 -21.64 9.86
CA MET A 180 -6.05 -22.88 10.65
C MET A 180 -5.23 -24.05 10.10
N LEU A 181 -4.86 -24.03 8.82
CA LEU A 181 -4.08 -25.07 8.15
C LEU A 181 -2.57 -24.93 8.36
N ALA A 182 -2.11 -23.79 8.84
CA ALA A 182 -0.69 -23.58 9.15
C ALA A 182 -0.25 -24.48 10.31
N ARG A 183 0.74 -25.33 10.09
CA ARG A 183 1.24 -26.33 11.05
C ARG A 183 2.51 -25.89 11.75
N THR A 184 3.41 -25.23 11.02
CA THR A 184 4.66 -24.72 11.60
C THR A 184 4.35 -23.67 12.65
N ALA A 185 4.98 -23.77 13.80
CA ALA A 185 4.83 -22.77 14.85
C ALA A 185 5.30 -21.40 14.34
N PRO A 186 4.59 -20.31 14.67
CA PRO A 186 5.07 -18.99 14.37
C PRO A 186 6.41 -18.73 15.06
N PRO A 187 7.25 -17.82 14.52
CA PRO A 187 8.52 -17.47 15.11
C PRO A 187 8.35 -17.09 16.59
N ASP A 188 9.16 -17.68 17.46
CA ASP A 188 9.21 -17.27 18.85
C ASP A 188 9.79 -15.84 18.92
N PRO A 189 9.03 -14.87 19.45
CA PRO A 189 9.49 -13.50 19.57
C PRO A 189 10.74 -13.34 20.47
N ALA A 190 10.95 -14.27 21.40
CA ALA A 190 12.13 -14.28 22.27
C ALA A 190 13.42 -14.65 21.51
N HIS A 191 13.30 -15.36 20.39
CA HIS A 191 14.40 -15.74 19.50
C HIS A 191 14.46 -14.92 18.21
N ALA A 192 13.64 -13.87 18.07
CA ALA A 192 13.92 -12.87 17.05
C ALA A 192 15.36 -12.39 17.29
N PRO A 193 16.23 -12.34 16.24
CA PRO A 193 17.54 -11.76 16.42
C PRO A 193 17.28 -10.39 17.06
N THR A 194 17.65 -10.25 18.33
CA THR A 194 17.78 -8.93 18.92
C THR A 194 18.73 -8.24 17.97
N ALA A 195 18.20 -7.29 17.18
CA ALA A 195 19.10 -6.36 16.53
C ALA A 195 19.97 -5.89 17.68
N HIS A 196 21.20 -6.39 17.73
CA HIS A 196 22.19 -5.91 18.66
C HIS A 196 22.18 -4.43 18.39
N SER A 197 21.55 -3.67 19.29
CA SER A 197 21.64 -2.23 19.22
C SER A 197 23.15 -1.97 19.24
N PRO A 198 23.76 -1.57 18.14
CA PRO A 198 25.13 -1.16 18.21
C PRO A 198 25.12 -0.08 19.27
N LYS A 199 26.00 -0.20 20.29
CA LYS A 199 26.24 0.82 21.28
C LYS A 199 26.19 2.14 20.56
N VAL A 200 25.33 3.07 21.02
CA VAL A 200 25.07 4.37 20.44
C VAL A 200 26.40 5.10 20.22
N ALA A 201 27.10 4.73 19.14
CA ALA A 201 28.05 5.60 18.50
C ALA A 201 27.20 6.75 17.92
N ARG A 202 27.60 8.01 18.16
CA ARG A 202 26.98 9.25 17.70
C ARG A 202 26.06 8.99 16.52
N ALA A 203 24.75 9.32 16.65
CA ALA A 203 23.74 9.02 15.66
C ALA A 203 24.30 9.21 14.24
N PRO A 204 24.49 8.15 13.46
CA PRO A 204 25.12 8.27 12.15
C PRO A 204 24.25 9.23 11.34
N ARG A 205 24.88 10.20 10.69
CA ARG A 205 24.15 11.08 9.77
C ARG A 205 23.55 10.21 8.66
N TRP A 206 22.29 10.45 8.32
CA TRP A 206 21.65 9.81 7.18
C TRP A 206 22.53 9.95 5.95
N ASP A 207 22.91 8.83 5.35
CA ASP A 207 23.65 8.88 4.10
C ASP A 207 22.74 9.38 2.96
N ARG A 208 23.33 9.72 1.85
CA ARG A 208 22.63 10.32 0.70
C ARG A 208 21.57 9.37 0.12
N VAL A 209 21.85 8.08 0.07
CA VAL A 209 20.91 7.08 -0.44
C VAL A 209 19.68 6.99 0.46
N PHE A 210 19.88 7.00 1.77
CA PHE A 210 18.76 7.00 2.72
C PHE A 210 17.94 8.28 2.63
N GLN A 211 18.58 9.45 2.50
CA GLN A 211 17.89 10.73 2.30
C GLN A 211 17.04 10.73 1.02
N GLN A 212 17.56 10.18 -0.09
CA GLN A 212 16.79 10.00 -1.32
C GLN A 212 15.59 9.09 -1.08
N GLY A 213 15.78 7.97 -0.39
CA GLY A 213 14.69 7.04 -0.02
C GLY A 213 13.59 7.72 0.81
N VAL A 214 13.97 8.57 1.77
CA VAL A 214 13.01 9.35 2.58
C VAL A 214 12.19 10.31 1.72
N VAL A 215 12.85 11.07 0.83
CA VAL A 215 12.15 11.99 -0.08
C VAL A 215 11.19 11.26 -1.00
N ILE A 216 11.61 10.12 -1.56
CA ILE A 216 10.78 9.29 -2.42
C ILE A 216 9.59 8.70 -1.64
N ALA A 217 9.84 8.19 -0.42
CA ALA A 217 8.79 7.63 0.44
C ALA A 217 7.72 8.66 0.80
N LEU A 218 8.13 9.85 1.22
CA LEU A 218 7.19 10.91 1.58
C LEU A 218 6.32 11.36 0.41
N ALA A 219 6.91 11.56 -0.75
CA ALA A 219 6.15 11.95 -1.95
C ALA A 219 5.28 10.80 -2.47
N GLY A 220 5.82 9.57 -2.51
CA GLY A 220 5.12 8.37 -2.96
C GLY A 220 3.88 8.09 -2.13
N GLY A 221 4.00 8.08 -0.79
CA GLY A 221 2.87 7.84 0.11
C GLY A 221 1.76 8.89 -0.04
N MET A 222 2.13 10.17 -0.16
CA MET A 222 1.16 11.24 -0.42
C MET A 222 0.40 11.03 -1.73
N MET A 223 1.11 10.71 -2.82
CA MET A 223 0.51 10.52 -4.14
C MET A 223 -0.37 9.28 -4.19
N GLU A 224 0.11 8.15 -3.67
CA GLU A 224 -0.66 6.90 -3.68
C GLU A 224 -1.97 7.02 -2.90
N ALA A 225 -1.90 7.54 -1.68
CA ALA A 225 -3.08 7.67 -0.84
C ALA A 225 -4.08 8.71 -1.40
N ALA A 226 -3.59 9.80 -1.98
CA ALA A 226 -4.45 10.79 -2.61
C ALA A 226 -5.16 10.21 -3.84
N VAL A 227 -4.44 9.52 -4.72
CA VAL A 227 -5.03 8.94 -5.92
C VAL A 227 -5.97 7.80 -5.55
N SER A 228 -5.57 6.83 -4.74
CA SER A 228 -6.44 5.70 -4.39
C SER A 228 -7.71 6.14 -3.66
N GLY A 229 -7.62 7.15 -2.78
CA GLY A 229 -8.75 7.64 -2.00
C GLY A 229 -9.69 8.60 -2.72
N LEU A 230 -9.20 9.36 -3.72
CA LEU A 230 -9.96 10.45 -4.36
C LEU A 230 -10.19 10.26 -5.87
N PHE A 231 -9.68 9.16 -6.44
CA PHE A 231 -9.82 8.88 -7.88
C PHE A 231 -11.27 8.83 -8.34
N ALA A 232 -12.18 8.36 -7.48
CA ALA A 232 -13.60 8.34 -7.77
C ALA A 232 -14.19 9.73 -8.07
N LEU A 233 -13.78 10.75 -7.33
CA LEU A 233 -14.24 12.12 -7.58
C LEU A 233 -13.64 12.72 -8.86
N PHE A 234 -12.41 12.34 -9.19
CA PHE A 234 -11.79 12.72 -10.46
C PHE A 234 -12.57 12.15 -11.65
N THR A 235 -12.97 10.88 -11.60
CA THR A 235 -13.76 10.23 -12.67
C THR A 235 -15.20 10.73 -12.71
N GLN A 236 -15.85 10.96 -11.56
CA GLN A 236 -17.17 11.57 -11.49
C GLN A 236 -17.20 12.98 -12.09
N GLY A 237 -16.18 13.80 -11.83
CA GLY A 237 -16.03 15.11 -12.45
C GLY A 237 -15.95 15.09 -13.98
N ARG A 238 -15.74 13.90 -14.56
CA ARG A 238 -15.73 13.63 -16.01
C ARG A 238 -16.98 12.92 -16.50
N GLY A 239 -18.00 12.78 -15.67
CA GLY A 239 -19.25 12.12 -16.00
C GLY A 239 -19.17 10.59 -16.04
N MET A 240 -18.11 9.98 -15.48
CA MET A 240 -17.97 8.54 -15.43
C MET A 240 -18.74 7.94 -14.26
N GLY A 241 -19.39 6.79 -14.50
CA GLY A 241 -20.07 6.03 -13.45
C GLY A 241 -19.10 5.20 -12.60
N ALA A 242 -19.65 4.55 -11.55
CA ALA A 242 -18.86 3.70 -10.65
C ALA A 242 -18.22 2.50 -11.33
N SER A 243 -18.93 1.85 -12.24
CA SER A 243 -18.42 0.71 -12.99
C SER A 243 -17.19 1.09 -13.79
N GLN A 244 -17.27 2.19 -14.56
CA GLN A 244 -16.11 2.70 -15.31
C GLN A 244 -14.95 3.10 -14.38
N THR A 245 -15.25 3.68 -13.22
CA THR A 245 -14.24 4.02 -12.22
C THR A 245 -13.57 2.77 -11.66
N ALA A 246 -14.34 1.72 -11.36
CA ALA A 246 -13.81 0.44 -10.88
C ALA A 246 -12.92 -0.24 -11.94
N ASP A 247 -13.33 -0.22 -13.21
CA ASP A 247 -12.52 -0.75 -14.31
C ASP A 247 -11.19 0.00 -14.45
N LEU A 248 -11.21 1.33 -14.36
CA LEU A 248 -9.99 2.16 -14.39
C LEU A 248 -9.10 1.90 -13.17
N LEU A 249 -9.66 1.67 -11.98
CA LEU A 249 -8.87 1.29 -10.81
C LEU A 249 -8.22 -0.08 -10.95
N ALA A 250 -8.90 -1.03 -11.60
CA ALA A 250 -8.30 -2.32 -11.94
C ALA A 250 -7.12 -2.14 -12.93
N VAL A 251 -7.28 -1.28 -13.95
CA VAL A 251 -6.21 -0.90 -14.89
C VAL A 251 -5.05 -0.21 -14.16
N PHE A 252 -5.33 0.68 -13.22
CA PHE A 252 -4.32 1.30 -12.36
C PHE A 252 -3.53 0.25 -11.57
N GLY A 253 -4.23 -0.70 -10.92
CA GLY A 253 -3.59 -1.81 -10.22
C GLY A 253 -2.73 -2.68 -11.14
N LEU A 254 -3.21 -2.95 -12.36
CA LEU A 254 -2.45 -3.71 -13.37
C LEU A 254 -1.16 -2.99 -13.78
N GLY A 255 -1.21 -1.67 -13.94
CA GLY A 255 -0.01 -0.84 -14.15
C GLY A 255 0.98 -0.99 -13.01
N GLY A 256 0.49 -0.91 -11.76
CA GLY A 256 1.29 -1.13 -10.55
C GLY A 256 1.98 -2.50 -10.53
N LEU A 257 1.25 -3.56 -10.86
CA LEU A 257 1.79 -4.92 -10.88
C LEU A 257 2.88 -5.09 -11.95
N LEU A 258 2.63 -4.63 -13.18
CA LEU A 258 3.49 -4.94 -14.33
C LEU A 258 4.72 -4.03 -14.41
N LEU A 259 4.61 -2.75 -14.04
CA LEU A 259 5.72 -1.80 -14.19
C LEU A 259 6.72 -1.84 -13.04
N GLN A 260 6.40 -2.43 -11.89
CA GLN A 260 7.32 -2.54 -10.75
C GLN A 260 8.63 -3.25 -11.11
N TYR A 261 8.55 -4.34 -11.87
CA TYR A 261 9.73 -5.06 -12.33
C TYR A 261 10.62 -4.18 -13.22
N ALA A 262 10.02 -3.49 -14.19
CA ALA A 262 10.75 -2.61 -15.11
C ALA A 262 11.43 -1.46 -14.36
N VAL A 263 10.77 -0.88 -13.36
CA VAL A 263 11.34 0.19 -12.53
C VAL A 263 12.48 -0.31 -11.65
N GLY A 264 12.33 -1.49 -11.03
CA GLY A 264 13.41 -2.13 -10.28
C GLY A 264 14.64 -2.37 -11.15
N TRP A 265 14.44 -2.98 -12.33
CA TRP A 265 15.51 -3.20 -13.31
C TRP A 265 16.19 -1.90 -13.73
N LEU A 266 15.40 -0.85 -13.96
CA LEU A 266 15.92 0.46 -14.34
C LEU A 266 16.78 1.09 -13.20
N ALA A 267 16.35 0.91 -11.96
CA ALA A 267 17.10 1.39 -10.78
C ALA A 267 18.43 0.66 -10.62
N ASP A 268 18.49 -0.63 -10.92
CA ASP A 268 19.73 -1.42 -10.87
C ASP A 268 20.74 -0.99 -11.94
N HIS A 269 20.26 -0.58 -13.14
CA HIS A 269 21.15 -0.22 -14.28
C HIS A 269 21.53 1.27 -14.33
N HIS A 270 20.62 2.16 -13.97
CA HIS A 270 20.79 3.61 -14.09
C HIS A 270 20.90 4.31 -12.73
N GLY A 271 20.75 3.56 -11.64
CA GLY A 271 20.78 4.07 -10.28
C GLY A 271 19.46 4.66 -9.80
N LEU A 272 19.30 4.66 -8.48
CA LEU A 272 18.08 5.06 -7.78
C LEU A 272 17.61 6.47 -8.15
N ARG A 273 18.52 7.46 -8.10
CA ARG A 273 18.19 8.87 -8.33
C ARG A 273 17.69 9.13 -9.76
N ALA A 274 18.40 8.61 -10.76
CA ALA A 274 18.03 8.80 -12.16
C ALA A 274 16.65 8.18 -12.46
N THR A 275 16.42 6.98 -11.94
CA THR A 275 15.12 6.28 -12.10
C THR A 275 13.99 7.04 -11.39
N ALA A 276 14.23 7.55 -10.16
CA ALA A 276 13.22 8.33 -9.43
C ALA A 276 12.88 9.64 -10.15
N LEU A 277 13.87 10.33 -10.72
CA LEU A 277 13.65 11.55 -11.53
C LEU A 277 12.90 11.25 -12.83
N LEU A 278 13.21 10.14 -13.50
CA LEU A 278 12.47 9.69 -14.68
C LEU A 278 11.00 9.37 -14.32
N CYS A 279 10.76 8.61 -13.26
CA CYS A 279 9.40 8.31 -12.80
C CYS A 279 8.65 9.60 -12.42
N ALA A 280 9.30 10.56 -11.75
CA ALA A 280 8.68 11.84 -11.41
C ALA A 280 8.30 12.65 -12.66
N GLY A 281 9.21 12.79 -13.62
CA GLY A 281 8.95 13.47 -14.88
C GLY A 281 7.80 12.80 -15.66
N SER A 282 7.82 11.47 -15.74
CA SER A 282 6.74 10.69 -16.36
C SER A 282 5.40 10.87 -15.64
N THR A 283 5.40 10.93 -14.30
CA THR A 283 4.18 11.20 -13.51
C THR A 283 3.60 12.59 -13.85
N VAL A 284 4.46 13.61 -13.95
CA VAL A 284 4.03 14.97 -14.34
C VAL A 284 3.39 14.95 -15.74
N LEU A 285 4.02 14.27 -16.70
CA LEU A 285 3.50 14.18 -18.08
C LEU A 285 2.16 13.44 -18.14
N VAL A 286 2.05 12.30 -17.43
CA VAL A 286 0.81 11.51 -17.38
C VAL A 286 -0.32 12.28 -16.68
N CYS A 287 -0.03 12.93 -15.54
CA CYS A 287 -1.01 13.78 -14.86
C CYS A 287 -1.42 14.98 -15.74
N GLY A 288 -0.47 15.58 -16.46
CA GLY A 288 -0.74 16.63 -17.42
C GLY A 288 -1.67 16.14 -18.55
N ALA A 289 -1.40 14.96 -19.13
CA ALA A 289 -2.27 14.36 -20.13
C ALA A 289 -3.66 14.07 -19.58
N LEU A 290 -3.75 13.55 -18.35
CA LEU A 290 -5.02 13.30 -17.67
C LEU A 290 -5.81 14.57 -17.33
N ALA A 291 -5.22 15.75 -17.34
CA ALA A 291 -5.96 17.01 -17.17
C ALA A 291 -6.82 17.37 -18.39
N PHE A 292 -6.52 16.82 -19.56
CA PHE A 292 -7.25 17.04 -20.80
C PHE A 292 -8.24 15.91 -21.10
N PRO A 293 -9.25 16.13 -21.95
CA PRO A 293 -10.14 15.09 -22.43
C PRO A 293 -9.36 14.12 -23.33
N LEU A 294 -9.13 12.91 -22.86
CA LEU A 294 -8.52 11.83 -23.63
C LEU A 294 -9.61 10.91 -24.19
N GLY A 295 -9.41 10.38 -25.38
CA GLY A 295 -10.23 9.26 -25.86
C GLY A 295 -10.02 8.01 -24.97
N THR A 296 -10.91 7.02 -25.08
CA THR A 296 -10.92 5.84 -24.21
C THR A 296 -9.56 5.15 -24.11
N VAL A 297 -8.89 4.92 -25.24
CA VAL A 297 -7.57 4.26 -25.27
C VAL A 297 -6.51 5.11 -24.56
N GLY A 298 -6.49 6.43 -24.80
CA GLY A 298 -5.56 7.35 -24.14
C GLY A 298 -5.75 7.40 -22.63
N LEU A 299 -7.02 7.39 -22.18
CA LEU A 299 -7.36 7.37 -20.75
C LEU A 299 -6.89 6.08 -20.08
N VAL A 300 -7.18 4.92 -20.70
CA VAL A 300 -6.77 3.61 -20.17
C VAL A 300 -5.25 3.52 -20.08
N LEU A 301 -4.52 3.93 -21.13
CA LEU A 301 -3.05 3.95 -21.11
C LEU A 301 -2.49 4.90 -20.07
N ALA A 302 -3.05 6.10 -19.93
CA ALA A 302 -2.60 7.08 -18.96
C ALA A 302 -2.83 6.58 -17.51
N VAL A 303 -3.99 5.97 -17.23
CA VAL A 303 -4.29 5.40 -15.91
C VAL A 303 -3.41 4.19 -15.61
N PHE A 304 -3.14 3.32 -16.59
CA PHE A 304 -2.19 2.22 -16.47
C PHE A 304 -0.78 2.72 -16.10
N LEU A 305 -0.28 3.71 -16.83
CA LEU A 305 1.03 4.30 -16.56
C LEU A 305 1.05 5.00 -15.18
N LEU A 306 -0.01 5.73 -14.83
CA LEU A 306 -0.11 6.38 -13.52
C LEU A 306 -0.02 5.36 -12.38
N GLY A 307 -0.72 4.22 -12.50
CA GLY A 307 -0.66 3.14 -11.51
C GLY A 307 0.74 2.60 -11.32
N GLY A 308 1.43 2.30 -12.43
CA GLY A 308 2.80 1.83 -12.38
C GLY A 308 3.80 2.84 -11.81
N LEU A 309 3.65 4.10 -12.16
CA LEU A 309 4.54 5.17 -11.68
C LEU A 309 4.36 5.45 -10.19
N ILE A 310 3.11 5.48 -9.70
CA ILE A 310 2.83 5.75 -8.29
C ILE A 310 3.33 4.62 -7.40
N THR A 311 3.03 3.37 -7.74
CA THR A 311 3.51 2.22 -6.97
C THR A 311 5.04 2.05 -7.05
N ALA A 312 5.67 2.51 -8.13
CA ALA A 312 7.12 2.51 -8.28
C ALA A 312 7.84 3.31 -7.18
N PHE A 313 7.24 4.37 -6.64
CA PHE A 313 7.90 5.18 -5.61
C PHE A 313 8.11 4.40 -4.31
N LEU A 314 7.16 3.54 -3.90
CA LEU A 314 7.39 2.65 -2.75
C LEU A 314 8.55 1.67 -3.04
N THR A 315 8.56 1.07 -4.23
CA THR A 315 9.64 0.15 -4.64
C THR A 315 11.00 0.83 -4.58
N LEU A 316 11.13 2.05 -5.15
CA LEU A 316 12.38 2.82 -5.13
C LEU A 316 12.79 3.22 -3.70
N ALA A 317 11.85 3.60 -2.85
CA ALA A 317 12.13 3.92 -1.45
C ALA A 317 12.63 2.69 -0.67
N LEU A 318 12.06 1.51 -0.94
CA LEU A 318 12.52 0.25 -0.35
C LEU A 318 13.90 -0.16 -0.88
N ILE A 319 14.20 0.03 -2.18
CA ILE A 319 15.55 -0.16 -2.74
C ILE A 319 16.56 0.73 -1.98
N ALA A 320 16.23 2.00 -1.76
CA ALA A 320 17.09 2.90 -0.98
C ALA A 320 17.35 2.37 0.43
N SER A 321 16.33 1.82 1.10
CA SER A 321 16.45 1.29 2.46
C SER A 321 17.36 0.05 2.56
N THR A 322 17.48 -0.72 1.49
CA THR A 322 18.28 -1.94 1.44
C THR A 322 19.71 -1.70 0.96
N THR A 323 19.95 -0.63 0.21
CA THR A 323 21.26 -0.29 -0.39
C THR A 323 22.04 0.75 0.40
N THR A 324 21.39 1.47 1.32
CA THR A 324 22.04 2.46 2.20
C THR A 324 23.05 1.81 3.16
N ARG A 325 24.10 2.55 3.52
CA ARG A 325 25.05 2.18 4.58
C ARG A 325 24.63 2.67 5.96
N PHE A 326 23.53 3.41 6.05
CA PHE A 326 22.97 3.90 7.30
C PHE A 326 22.25 2.78 8.07
N GLY A 327 22.44 2.68 9.38
CA GLY A 327 21.67 1.81 10.27
C GLY A 327 21.71 0.32 9.94
N THR A 328 20.60 -0.35 10.22
CA THR A 328 20.37 -1.75 9.85
C THR A 328 19.30 -1.83 8.77
N MET A 329 19.41 -2.81 7.88
CA MET A 329 18.43 -3.01 6.80
C MET A 329 16.99 -3.05 7.34
N ALA A 330 16.72 -3.83 8.40
CA ALA A 330 15.39 -3.92 8.99
C ALA A 330 14.90 -2.58 9.57
N GLY A 331 15.79 -1.85 10.25
CA GLY A 331 15.47 -0.51 10.79
C GLY A 331 15.17 0.49 9.68
N ASN A 332 15.92 0.46 8.58
CA ASN A 332 15.74 1.36 7.44
C ASN A 332 14.43 1.08 6.70
N VAL A 333 14.13 -0.21 6.42
CA VAL A 333 12.85 -0.63 5.83
C VAL A 333 11.68 -0.17 6.70
N SER A 334 11.77 -0.39 8.02
CA SER A 334 10.72 0.03 8.95
C SER A 334 10.54 1.56 8.94
N MET A 335 11.63 2.33 9.00
CA MET A 335 11.56 3.80 8.99
C MET A 335 10.97 4.33 7.68
N ILE A 336 11.41 3.81 6.52
CA ILE A 336 10.88 4.19 5.21
C ILE A 336 9.38 3.88 5.12
N SER A 337 8.95 2.68 5.54
CA SER A 337 7.53 2.30 5.54
C SER A 337 6.68 3.17 6.47
N MET A 338 7.20 3.53 7.64
CA MET A 338 6.51 4.44 8.57
C MET A 338 6.40 5.86 8.01
N LEU A 339 7.44 6.40 7.37
CA LEU A 339 7.41 7.71 6.73
C LEU A 339 6.45 7.74 5.55
N TYR A 340 6.44 6.67 4.75
CA TYR A 340 5.49 6.48 3.67
C TYR A 340 4.04 6.51 4.19
N THR A 341 3.74 5.70 5.22
CA THR A 341 2.40 5.64 5.82
C THR A 341 2.00 6.98 6.46
N LEU A 342 2.94 7.66 7.11
CA LEU A 342 2.69 8.98 7.70
C LEU A 342 2.33 10.03 6.63
N SER A 343 3.08 10.05 5.52
CA SER A 343 2.77 10.95 4.40
C SER A 343 1.48 10.58 3.68
N ALA A 344 1.13 9.30 3.65
CA ALA A 344 -0.13 8.81 3.10
C ALA A 344 -1.36 9.32 3.89
N ILE A 345 -1.21 9.66 5.16
CA ILE A 345 -2.28 10.36 5.92
C ILE A 345 -2.50 11.78 5.38
N ALA A 346 -1.41 12.49 5.09
CA ALA A 346 -1.49 13.89 4.63
C ALA A 346 -1.99 14.01 3.19
N GLY A 347 -1.66 13.05 2.32
CA GLY A 347 -1.97 13.08 0.89
C GLY A 347 -3.44 13.36 0.58
N PRO A 348 -4.38 12.51 1.02
CA PRO A 348 -5.80 12.71 0.77
C PRO A 348 -6.36 14.01 1.36
N LEU A 349 -5.85 14.45 2.52
CA LEU A 349 -6.28 15.68 3.17
C LEU A 349 -5.89 16.91 2.33
N LEU A 350 -4.65 16.97 1.86
CA LEU A 350 -4.17 18.08 1.04
C LEU A 350 -4.81 18.05 -0.37
N ALA A 351 -4.88 16.88 -1.00
CA ALA A 351 -5.49 16.73 -2.30
C ALA A 351 -6.98 17.07 -2.28
N SER A 352 -7.72 16.67 -1.24
CA SER A 352 -9.15 16.98 -1.11
C SER A 352 -9.40 18.48 -0.96
N THR A 353 -8.53 19.22 -0.25
CA THR A 353 -8.64 20.69 -0.16
C THR A 353 -8.42 21.34 -1.52
N ALA A 354 -7.44 20.85 -2.30
CA ALA A 354 -7.21 21.33 -3.67
C ALA A 354 -8.40 21.02 -4.58
N MET A 355 -8.98 19.83 -4.49
CA MET A 355 -10.17 19.44 -5.28
C MET A 355 -11.40 20.27 -4.91
N LYS A 356 -11.59 20.60 -3.63
CA LYS A 356 -12.68 21.46 -3.18
C LYS A 356 -12.57 22.87 -3.78
N ALA A 357 -11.34 23.38 -3.89
CA ALA A 357 -11.09 24.72 -4.43
C ALA A 357 -11.17 24.79 -5.98
N SER A 358 -10.75 23.73 -6.69
CA SER A 358 -10.49 23.79 -8.14
C SER A 358 -11.11 22.62 -8.93
N GLY A 359 -11.93 21.78 -8.28
CA GLY A 359 -12.63 20.65 -8.92
C GLY A 359 -11.78 19.39 -9.07
N GLY A 360 -12.36 18.35 -9.67
CA GLY A 360 -11.80 17.00 -9.73
C GLY A 360 -10.40 16.90 -10.36
N ASN A 361 -10.10 17.73 -11.36
CA ASN A 361 -8.79 17.74 -12.03
C ASN A 361 -7.64 18.20 -11.10
N ALA A 362 -7.95 18.87 -9.98
CA ALA A 362 -6.94 19.27 -9.00
C ALA A 362 -6.21 18.08 -8.38
N LEU A 363 -6.79 16.87 -8.39
CA LEU A 363 -6.10 15.65 -7.97
C LEU A 363 -4.85 15.40 -8.83
N MET A 364 -4.96 15.54 -10.14
CA MET A 364 -3.81 15.36 -11.05
C MET A 364 -2.79 16.49 -10.87
N GLY A 365 -3.26 17.72 -10.64
CA GLY A 365 -2.39 18.86 -10.31
C GLY A 365 -1.63 18.65 -9.01
N PHE A 366 -2.28 18.15 -7.96
CA PHE A 366 -1.64 17.81 -6.69
C PHE A 366 -0.58 16.71 -6.87
N THR A 367 -0.93 15.64 -7.59
CA THR A 367 -0.02 14.51 -7.86
C THR A 367 1.20 14.97 -8.67
N ALA A 368 1.00 15.77 -9.73
CA ALA A 368 2.08 16.36 -10.50
C ALA A 368 2.95 17.30 -9.65
N GLY A 369 2.34 18.14 -8.82
CA GLY A 369 3.05 19.04 -7.90
C GLY A 369 3.91 18.29 -6.89
N ALA A 370 3.40 17.22 -6.30
CA ALA A 370 4.17 16.36 -5.40
C ALA A 370 5.36 15.70 -6.11
N ALA A 371 5.17 15.23 -7.34
CA ALA A 371 6.23 14.66 -8.17
C ALA A 371 7.31 15.72 -8.52
N VAL A 372 6.93 16.95 -8.85
CA VAL A 372 7.85 18.06 -9.10
C VAL A 372 8.65 18.39 -7.83
N LEU A 373 7.98 18.52 -6.67
CA LEU A 373 8.65 18.82 -5.41
C LEU A 373 9.64 17.71 -5.03
N MET A 374 9.29 16.45 -5.24
CA MET A 374 10.18 15.31 -5.07
C MET A 374 11.39 15.41 -6.00
N ALA A 375 11.18 15.68 -7.28
CA ALA A 375 12.24 15.82 -8.26
C ALA A 375 13.21 16.97 -7.89
N LEU A 376 12.69 18.12 -7.48
CA LEU A 376 13.48 19.26 -7.02
C LEU A 376 14.28 18.93 -5.75
N ALA A 377 13.67 18.22 -4.80
CA ALA A 377 14.35 17.77 -3.59
C ALA A 377 15.49 16.79 -3.92
N LEU A 378 15.25 15.81 -4.78
CA LEU A 378 16.26 14.87 -5.25
C LEU A 378 17.38 15.56 -6.04
N TRP A 379 17.04 16.58 -6.82
CA TRP A 379 18.03 17.35 -7.59
C TRP A 379 18.98 18.15 -6.70
N ARG A 380 18.47 18.68 -5.58
CA ARG A 380 19.27 19.42 -4.58
C ARG A 380 20.15 18.53 -3.71
N LEU A 381 19.83 17.25 -3.58
CA LEU A 381 20.69 16.31 -2.86
C LEU A 381 21.94 16.04 -3.71
N PRO A 382 23.16 16.15 -3.14
CA PRO A 382 24.39 15.89 -3.89
C PRO A 382 24.40 14.46 -4.45
N SER A 383 25.05 14.27 -5.62
CA SER A 383 25.21 12.93 -6.20
C SER A 383 26.08 12.03 -5.31
N PRO A 384 25.88 10.69 -5.33
CA PRO A 384 26.69 9.76 -4.55
C PRO A 384 28.18 9.77 -4.89
N GLN A 385 28.57 10.41 -6.00
CA GLN A 385 29.96 10.49 -6.50
C GLN A 385 30.74 11.75 -6.04
N GLU A 386 30.07 12.66 -5.34
CA GLU A 386 30.65 13.80 -4.65
C GLU A 386 30.66 13.57 -3.12
#